data_e8c85ef935a651e9e72651a7d4f2ac81
#
_entry.id   e8c85ef935a651e9e72651a7d4f2ac81
#
_cell.length_a   1.000
_cell.length_b   1.000
_cell.length_c   1.000
_cell.angle_alpha   90.00
_cell.angle_beta   90.00
_cell.angle_gamma   90.00
#
_symmetry.space_group_name_H-M   'P 1'
#
loop_
_entity.id
_entity.type
_entity.pdbx_description
1 polymer ?
#
loop_
_entity_poly.entity_id
_entity_poly.type
_entity_poly.pdbx_seq_one_letter_code
_entity_poly.pdbx_strand_id
1 'polypeptide(L)'
;NGLPKDDDNSKYVEEGFSPETETRSTNWTGGTGQKGEITAEGTYNMYCNREPRFYTTVSYNGSWYALAERKFEFFKNQKDNDYTHDAPQNGYLVRKKVYSQDNPKNGSYKWRQMFLYRLAASYLDYAEAVNEAYDNRASREDALKYVNKVRERAGVRQYTLDAVAADDAKYIHVDDNQLAVREAVRMERRVELCC
;
A
#
# COMPACT_ATOMS: atom_id res chain seq x y z
N ASN A 1 -2.24 1.29 -8.35
CA ASN A 1 -3.63 1.58 -8.76
C ASN A 1 -4.68 0.78 -7.99
N GLY A 2 -4.28 -0.16 -7.10
CA GLY A 2 -5.19 -0.97 -6.28
C GLY A 2 -5.88 -2.11 -7.04
N LEU A 3 -5.40 -2.45 -8.23
CA LEU A 3 -5.83 -3.62 -8.97
C LEU A 3 -5.17 -4.89 -8.42
N PRO A 4 -5.85 -6.04 -8.46
CA PRO A 4 -5.23 -7.35 -8.27
C PRO A 4 -4.05 -7.55 -9.24
N LYS A 5 -3.09 -8.40 -8.88
CA LYS A 5 -1.91 -8.63 -9.74
C LYS A 5 -2.24 -9.36 -11.04
N ASP A 6 -3.30 -10.12 -11.03
CA ASP A 6 -3.84 -10.94 -12.13
C ASP A 6 -4.92 -10.21 -12.96
N ASP A 7 -5.19 -8.93 -12.66
CA ASP A 7 -6.06 -8.10 -13.49
C ASP A 7 -5.33 -7.70 -14.78
N ASP A 8 -5.99 -7.83 -15.93
CA ASP A 8 -5.42 -7.51 -17.26
C ASP A 8 -4.93 -6.05 -17.40
N ASN A 9 -5.48 -5.13 -16.61
CA ASN A 9 -5.05 -3.74 -16.55
C ASN A 9 -3.97 -3.46 -15.50
N SER A 10 -3.51 -4.50 -14.80
CA SER A 10 -2.43 -4.38 -13.84
C SER A 10 -1.09 -4.19 -14.55
N LYS A 11 -0.34 -3.18 -14.13
CA LYS A 11 1.05 -2.98 -14.57
C LYS A 11 2.08 -3.71 -13.68
N TYR A 12 1.59 -4.59 -12.81
CA TYR A 12 2.48 -5.30 -11.89
C TYR A 12 3.30 -6.36 -12.63
N VAL A 13 4.60 -6.31 -12.45
CA VAL A 13 5.56 -7.32 -12.88
C VAL A 13 6.33 -7.76 -11.64
N GLU A 14 6.53 -9.05 -11.45
CA GLU A 14 7.16 -9.57 -10.23
C GLU A 14 8.69 -9.59 -10.35
N GLU A 15 9.22 -10.02 -11.47
CA GLU A 15 10.65 -10.22 -11.69
C GLU A 15 11.31 -9.12 -12.53
N GLY A 16 12.63 -9.03 -12.43
CA GLY A 16 13.45 -8.09 -13.18
C GLY A 16 13.50 -6.68 -12.59
N PHE A 17 14.01 -5.76 -13.37
CA PHE A 17 14.21 -4.37 -12.96
C PHE A 17 13.46 -3.42 -13.89
N SER A 18 12.94 -2.35 -13.35
CA SER A 18 12.21 -1.34 -14.12
C SER A 18 13.14 -0.63 -15.10
N PRO A 19 12.76 -0.53 -16.38
CA PRO A 19 13.53 0.23 -17.37
C PRO A 19 13.30 1.74 -17.27
N GLU A 20 12.39 2.19 -16.41
CA GLU A 20 11.99 3.59 -16.33
C GLU A 20 11.72 4.04 -14.89
N THR A 21 11.75 5.36 -14.69
CA THR A 21 11.34 6.00 -13.44
C THR A 21 9.83 6.19 -13.43
N GLU A 22 9.16 5.66 -12.37
CA GLU A 22 7.73 5.89 -12.15
C GLU A 22 7.52 7.26 -11.51
N THR A 23 6.66 8.08 -12.11
CA THR A 23 6.26 9.39 -11.57
C THR A 23 4.78 9.50 -11.33
N ARG A 24 4.38 10.30 -10.34
CA ARG A 24 2.98 10.65 -10.06
C ARG A 24 2.86 12.15 -9.77
N SER A 25 1.70 12.71 -10.10
CA SER A 25 1.40 14.12 -9.80
C SER A 25 1.19 14.31 -8.29
N THR A 26 2.28 14.45 -7.54
CA THR A 26 2.28 14.61 -6.08
C THR A 26 3.49 15.42 -5.63
N ASN A 27 3.38 16.05 -4.46
CA ASN A 27 4.51 16.72 -3.79
C ASN A 27 5.34 15.77 -2.91
N TRP A 28 4.97 14.50 -2.86
CA TRP A 28 5.67 13.52 -2.04
C TRP A 28 7.09 13.23 -2.56
N THR A 29 8.04 13.19 -1.64
CA THR A 29 9.47 12.96 -1.93
C THR A 29 9.99 11.62 -1.37
N GLY A 30 9.14 10.86 -0.69
CA GLY A 30 9.54 9.66 0.03
C GLY A 30 9.85 8.43 -0.86
N GLY A 31 9.69 8.53 -2.18
CA GLY A 31 10.04 7.47 -3.14
C GLY A 31 11.53 7.41 -3.39
N THR A 32 12.06 8.43 -4.06
CA THR A 32 13.47 8.49 -4.48
C THR A 32 14.25 9.67 -3.85
N GLY A 33 13.58 10.52 -3.09
CA GLY A 33 14.07 11.80 -2.62
C GLY A 33 13.67 12.97 -3.52
N GLN A 34 13.22 12.71 -4.73
CA GLN A 34 12.75 13.72 -5.67
C GLN A 34 11.23 13.85 -5.64
N LYS A 35 10.73 15.07 -5.83
CA LYS A 35 9.31 15.37 -5.85
C LYS A 35 8.61 14.60 -6.96
N GLY A 36 7.57 13.83 -6.61
CA GLY A 36 6.74 13.10 -7.56
C GLY A 36 7.36 11.83 -8.13
N GLU A 37 8.64 11.55 -7.90
CA GLU A 37 9.26 10.28 -8.26
C GLU A 37 8.92 9.21 -7.22
N ILE A 38 8.30 8.13 -7.68
CA ILE A 38 7.85 7.03 -6.82
C ILE A 38 8.92 5.94 -6.77
N THR A 39 9.33 5.41 -7.93
CA THR A 39 10.44 4.47 -8.07
C THR A 39 11.39 4.95 -9.16
N ALA A 40 12.69 4.75 -8.98
CA ALA A 40 13.70 5.09 -9.98
C ALA A 40 13.85 3.95 -11.00
N GLU A 41 14.38 4.28 -12.19
CA GLU A 41 14.93 3.29 -13.12
C GLU A 41 15.89 2.34 -12.37
N GLY A 42 15.89 1.06 -12.70
CA GLY A 42 16.67 0.03 -12.02
C GLY A 42 16.09 -0.45 -10.69
N THR A 43 14.90 0.01 -10.28
CA THR A 43 14.19 -0.55 -9.13
C THR A 43 13.64 -1.94 -9.48
N TYR A 44 13.73 -2.90 -8.55
CA TYR A 44 13.19 -4.25 -8.75
C TYR A 44 11.67 -4.19 -8.96
N ASN A 45 11.17 -4.87 -9.98
CA ASN A 45 9.80 -4.71 -10.48
C ASN A 45 8.72 -4.98 -9.45
N MET A 46 8.94 -5.91 -8.50
CA MET A 46 7.97 -6.18 -7.43
C MET A 46 7.64 -4.95 -6.56
N TYR A 47 8.48 -3.92 -6.57
CA TYR A 47 8.27 -2.66 -5.85
C TYR A 47 7.66 -1.56 -6.72
N CYS A 48 7.59 -1.75 -8.04
CA CYS A 48 7.08 -0.77 -8.98
C CYS A 48 5.56 -0.90 -9.18
N ASN A 49 4.91 0.17 -9.63
CA ASN A 49 3.48 0.22 -9.94
C ASN A 49 2.53 -0.20 -8.80
N ARG A 50 3.00 -0.10 -7.55
CA ARG A 50 2.19 -0.42 -6.37
C ARG A 50 1.25 0.72 -6.00
N GLU A 51 0.26 0.42 -5.17
CA GLU A 51 -0.63 1.43 -4.62
C GLU A 51 0.09 2.37 -3.63
N PRO A 52 -0.43 3.58 -3.36
CA PRO A 52 0.24 4.57 -2.51
C PRO A 52 0.60 4.08 -1.11
N ARG A 53 -0.26 3.25 -0.49
CA ARG A 53 -0.02 2.71 0.86
C ARG A 53 1.21 1.82 0.93
N PHE A 54 1.57 1.12 -0.15
CA PHE A 54 2.79 0.34 -0.20
C PHE A 54 4.01 1.20 0.09
N TYR A 55 4.15 2.32 -0.61
CA TYR A 55 5.32 3.21 -0.50
C TYR A 55 5.40 3.94 0.84
N THR A 56 4.30 4.07 1.57
CA THR A 56 4.30 4.62 2.93
C THR A 56 4.52 3.56 4.01
N THR A 57 4.39 2.29 3.67
CA THR A 57 4.48 1.18 4.62
C THR A 57 5.79 0.42 4.53
N VAL A 58 6.40 0.32 3.33
CA VAL A 58 7.56 -0.52 3.05
C VAL A 58 8.74 0.34 2.58
N SER A 59 9.92 0.09 3.16
CA SER A 59 11.22 0.52 2.65
C SER A 59 11.85 -0.64 1.91
N TYR A 60 12.35 -0.39 0.71
CA TYR A 60 12.98 -1.36 -0.19
C TYR A 60 14.26 -0.78 -0.77
N ASN A 61 15.06 -1.61 -1.43
CA ASN A 61 16.29 -1.17 -2.07
C ASN A 61 16.04 -0.04 -3.08
N GLY A 62 16.73 1.08 -2.93
CA GLY A 62 16.55 2.28 -3.76
C GLY A 62 15.48 3.26 -3.25
N SER A 63 14.66 2.91 -2.24
CA SER A 63 13.73 3.87 -1.65
C SER A 63 14.43 4.89 -0.75
N TRP A 64 13.82 6.07 -0.56
CA TRP A 64 14.43 7.18 0.18
C TRP A 64 14.47 6.96 1.69
N TYR A 65 15.65 7.06 2.25
CA TYR A 65 15.92 7.07 3.69
C TYR A 65 16.08 8.50 4.19
N ALA A 66 14.98 9.11 4.64
CA ALA A 66 14.95 10.53 4.98
C ALA A 66 15.88 10.93 6.12
N LEU A 67 16.12 10.08 7.13
CA LEU A 67 17.02 10.39 8.25
C LEU A 67 18.48 10.51 7.81
N ALA A 68 18.89 9.71 6.85
CA ALA A 68 20.26 9.68 6.35
C ALA A 68 20.43 10.47 5.04
N GLU A 69 19.36 11.07 4.52
CA GLU A 69 19.32 11.85 3.27
C GLU A 69 19.93 11.10 2.07
N ARG A 70 19.65 9.79 1.97
CA ARG A 70 20.14 8.91 0.92
C ARG A 70 19.11 7.82 0.57
N LYS A 71 19.39 7.03 -0.46
CA LYS A 71 18.62 5.83 -0.77
C LYS A 71 19.06 4.66 0.12
N PHE A 72 18.12 3.74 0.40
CA PHE A 72 18.46 2.44 1.00
C PHE A 72 19.24 1.57 0.03
N GLU A 73 20.24 0.86 0.53
CA GLU A 73 21.11 -0.03 -0.21
C GLU A 73 21.12 -1.42 0.43
N PHE A 74 20.07 -2.23 0.10
CA PHE A 74 19.80 -3.53 0.71
C PHE A 74 20.40 -4.71 -0.06
N PHE A 75 21.03 -4.50 -1.22
CA PHE A 75 21.69 -5.59 -1.91
C PHE A 75 22.93 -6.06 -1.13
N LYS A 76 23.28 -7.33 -1.37
CA LYS A 76 24.44 -7.97 -0.76
C LYS A 76 25.71 -7.12 -0.92
N ASN A 77 26.47 -6.93 0.15
CA ASN A 77 27.67 -6.11 0.21
C ASN A 77 27.45 -4.60 0.03
N GLN A 78 26.23 -4.12 0.13
CA GLN A 78 25.96 -2.70 0.14
C GLN A 78 25.81 -2.18 1.58
N LYS A 79 25.73 -0.86 1.71
CA LYS A 79 25.81 -0.13 2.98
C LYS A 79 24.81 -0.55 4.06
N ASP A 80 23.60 -0.98 3.66
CA ASP A 80 22.56 -1.44 4.58
C ASP A 80 22.44 -2.97 4.60
N ASN A 81 23.40 -3.68 3.98
CA ASN A 81 23.52 -5.13 3.97
C ASN A 81 24.99 -5.57 3.86
N ASP A 82 25.74 -5.30 4.91
CA ASP A 82 27.18 -5.61 5.03
C ASP A 82 27.46 -6.96 5.73
N TYR A 83 26.52 -7.91 5.63
CA TYR A 83 26.56 -9.22 6.28
C TYR A 83 26.45 -9.23 7.81
N THR A 84 26.10 -8.12 8.43
CA THR A 84 25.77 -8.12 9.84
C THR A 84 24.39 -8.71 10.08
N HIS A 85 24.13 -9.18 11.29
CA HIS A 85 22.81 -9.69 11.70
C HIS A 85 21.72 -8.61 11.72
N ASP A 86 22.08 -7.35 11.54
CA ASP A 86 21.14 -6.23 11.46
C ASP A 86 20.64 -5.96 10.02
N ALA A 87 21.14 -6.72 9.04
CA ALA A 87 20.71 -6.58 7.65
C ALA A 87 19.29 -7.09 7.39
N PRO A 88 18.51 -6.47 6.50
CA PRO A 88 17.17 -6.93 6.16
C PRO A 88 17.23 -8.27 5.41
N GLN A 89 16.79 -9.34 6.05
CA GLN A 89 16.88 -10.70 5.50
C GLN A 89 16.04 -10.89 4.23
N ASN A 90 14.95 -10.14 4.09
CA ASN A 90 14.00 -10.25 2.97
C ASN A 90 14.16 -9.13 1.93
N GLY A 91 15.18 -8.27 2.05
CA GLY A 91 15.43 -7.16 1.13
C GLY A 91 14.48 -5.97 1.28
N TYR A 92 13.62 -5.93 2.32
CA TYR A 92 12.75 -4.82 2.64
C TYR A 92 12.47 -4.71 4.13
N LEU A 93 12.03 -3.52 4.58
CA LEU A 93 11.70 -3.23 5.97
C LEU A 93 10.32 -2.58 6.07
N VAL A 94 9.63 -2.83 7.18
CA VAL A 94 8.40 -2.10 7.51
C VAL A 94 8.78 -0.71 8.01
N ARG A 95 8.26 0.33 7.33
CA ARG A 95 8.45 1.74 7.73
C ARG A 95 7.21 2.36 8.39
N LYS A 96 6.06 1.71 8.29
CA LYS A 96 4.84 2.16 8.95
C LYS A 96 5.08 2.27 10.46
N LYS A 97 4.67 3.37 11.07
CA LYS A 97 4.94 3.72 12.46
C LYS A 97 6.41 4.05 12.82
N VAL A 98 7.33 4.02 11.85
CA VAL A 98 8.68 4.55 12.02
C VAL A 98 8.67 6.03 11.70
N TYR A 99 9.13 6.85 12.64
CA TYR A 99 9.19 8.29 12.43
C TYR A 99 10.57 8.68 11.88
N SER A 100 10.58 9.40 10.76
CA SER A 100 11.84 9.74 10.05
C SER A 100 12.80 10.63 10.85
N GLN A 101 12.35 11.23 11.96
CA GLN A 101 13.18 12.06 12.84
C GLN A 101 13.65 11.30 14.09
N ASP A 102 13.26 10.05 14.29
CA ASP A 102 13.78 9.23 15.38
C ASP A 102 15.19 8.75 15.04
N ASN A 103 16.10 8.89 15.99
CA ASN A 103 17.45 8.34 15.90
C ASN A 103 17.73 7.45 17.11
N PRO A 104 17.41 6.13 17.03
CA PRO A 104 17.64 5.20 18.13
C PRO A 104 19.09 5.09 18.59
N LYS A 105 20.05 5.30 17.69
CA LYS A 105 21.50 5.19 18.02
C LYS A 105 21.97 6.23 19.05
N ASN A 106 21.34 7.41 19.08
CA ASN A 106 21.63 8.44 20.06
C ASN A 106 20.52 8.64 21.11
N GLY A 107 19.54 7.74 21.16
CA GLY A 107 18.41 7.81 22.09
C GLY A 107 17.41 8.94 21.80
N SER A 108 17.45 9.54 20.60
CA SER A 108 16.55 10.63 20.22
C SER A 108 15.25 10.08 19.67
N TYR A 109 14.15 10.27 20.40
CA TYR A 109 12.80 9.88 20.01
C TYR A 109 11.87 11.08 20.06
N LYS A 110 11.01 11.20 19.05
CA LYS A 110 9.95 12.21 19.03
C LYS A 110 8.70 11.65 19.66
N TRP A 111 8.08 12.43 20.55
CA TRP A 111 6.79 12.06 21.12
C TRP A 111 5.73 11.95 20.03
N ARG A 112 4.89 10.92 20.09
CA ARG A 112 3.77 10.69 19.18
C ARG A 112 2.63 9.95 19.87
N GLN A 113 1.42 10.23 19.40
CA GLN A 113 0.25 9.50 19.85
C GLN A 113 0.23 8.09 19.30
N MET A 114 -0.14 7.13 20.13
CA MET A 114 -0.40 5.76 19.71
C MET A 114 -1.90 5.56 19.58
N PHE A 115 -2.35 5.26 18.37
CA PHE A 115 -3.75 4.96 18.11
C PHE A 115 -4.04 3.51 18.46
N LEU A 116 -4.94 3.29 19.41
CA LEU A 116 -5.40 1.95 19.78
C LEU A 116 -6.40 1.41 18.75
N TYR A 117 -7.22 2.29 18.18
CA TYR A 117 -8.23 1.96 17.19
C TYR A 117 -8.42 3.12 16.19
N ARG A 118 -8.68 2.79 14.93
CA ARG A 118 -8.80 3.79 13.85
C ARG A 118 -10.16 3.70 13.18
N LEU A 119 -10.68 4.85 12.74
CA LEU A 119 -11.96 4.91 12.01
C LEU A 119 -12.01 3.97 10.78
N ALA A 120 -10.89 3.77 10.10
CA ALA A 120 -10.82 2.78 9.01
C ALA A 120 -11.15 1.36 9.48
N ALA A 121 -10.72 0.95 10.69
CA ALA A 121 -11.08 -0.34 11.26
C ALA A 121 -12.59 -0.42 11.51
N SER A 122 -13.21 0.63 12.09
CA SER A 122 -14.66 0.70 12.31
C SER A 122 -15.44 0.56 10.99
N TYR A 123 -14.99 1.22 9.92
CA TYR A 123 -15.63 1.10 8.61
C TYR A 123 -15.57 -0.31 8.06
N LEU A 124 -14.43 -0.98 8.21
CA LEU A 124 -14.25 -2.35 7.72
C LEU A 124 -14.98 -3.38 8.60
N ASP A 125 -15.03 -3.17 9.92
CA ASP A 125 -15.83 -4.00 10.84
C ASP A 125 -17.32 -3.89 10.53
N TYR A 126 -17.82 -2.68 10.29
CA TYR A 126 -19.20 -2.46 9.87
C TYR A 126 -19.50 -3.12 8.51
N ALA A 127 -18.61 -2.93 7.52
CA ALA A 127 -18.77 -3.50 6.18
C ALA A 127 -18.83 -5.04 6.24
N GLU A 128 -17.97 -5.67 7.03
CA GLU A 128 -18.01 -7.12 7.25
C GLU A 128 -19.32 -7.54 7.92
N ALA A 129 -19.70 -6.86 9.01
CA ALA A 129 -20.90 -7.21 9.77
C ALA A 129 -22.19 -7.11 8.94
N VAL A 130 -22.36 -6.03 8.14
CA VAL A 130 -23.59 -5.86 7.34
C VAL A 130 -23.66 -6.86 6.18
N ASN A 131 -22.51 -7.19 5.57
CA ASN A 131 -22.44 -8.21 4.52
C ASN A 131 -22.76 -9.61 5.06
N GLU A 132 -22.32 -9.93 6.29
CA GLU A 132 -22.57 -11.23 6.91
C GLU A 132 -23.98 -11.35 7.48
N ALA A 133 -24.57 -10.26 7.94
CA ALA A 133 -25.91 -10.28 8.55
C ALA A 133 -27.04 -10.50 7.53
N TYR A 134 -26.88 -10.02 6.29
CA TYR A 134 -27.96 -10.03 5.31
C TYR A 134 -27.41 -10.36 3.91
N ASP A 135 -27.94 -11.43 3.30
CA ASP A 135 -27.59 -11.79 1.92
C ASP A 135 -28.56 -11.14 0.91
N ASN A 136 -28.38 -9.84 0.71
CA ASN A 136 -29.10 -9.07 -0.31
C ASN A 136 -28.25 -7.96 -0.90
N ARG A 137 -28.63 -7.45 -2.08
CA ARG A 137 -27.87 -6.43 -2.80
C ARG A 137 -27.69 -5.12 -1.99
N ALA A 138 -28.74 -4.67 -1.29
CA ALA A 138 -28.67 -3.43 -0.53
C ALA A 138 -27.62 -3.48 0.59
N SER A 139 -27.50 -4.62 1.26
CA SER A 139 -26.47 -4.83 2.30
C SER A 139 -25.07 -4.88 1.71
N ARG A 140 -24.90 -5.50 0.55
CA ARG A 140 -23.63 -5.54 -0.18
C ARG A 140 -23.21 -4.14 -0.66
N GLU A 141 -24.13 -3.35 -1.18
CA GLU A 141 -23.88 -1.95 -1.55
C GLU A 141 -23.49 -1.10 -0.33
N ASP A 142 -24.17 -1.28 0.81
CA ASP A 142 -23.81 -0.55 2.04
C ASP A 142 -22.45 -0.99 2.57
N ALA A 143 -22.10 -2.27 2.52
CA ALA A 143 -20.77 -2.76 2.86
C ALA A 143 -19.69 -2.08 1.99
N LEU A 144 -19.84 -2.12 0.65
CA LEU A 144 -18.88 -1.51 -0.27
C LEU A 144 -18.77 0.01 -0.11
N LYS A 145 -19.85 0.68 0.26
CA LYS A 145 -19.82 2.13 0.56
C LYS A 145 -18.81 2.47 1.66
N TYR A 146 -18.72 1.67 2.73
CA TYR A 146 -17.76 1.91 3.81
C TYR A 146 -16.34 1.45 3.45
N VAL A 147 -16.19 0.38 2.71
CA VAL A 147 -14.91 -0.01 2.12
C VAL A 147 -14.37 1.09 1.21
N ASN A 148 -15.23 1.67 0.38
CA ASN A 148 -14.85 2.72 -0.57
C ASN A 148 -14.40 4.02 0.11
N LYS A 149 -14.88 4.36 1.31
CA LYS A 149 -14.31 5.48 2.08
C LYS A 149 -12.84 5.26 2.43
N VAL A 150 -12.44 4.03 2.72
CA VAL A 150 -11.04 3.68 2.98
C VAL A 150 -10.23 3.74 1.69
N ARG A 151 -10.76 3.20 0.59
CA ARG A 151 -10.12 3.17 -0.72
C ARG A 151 -9.96 4.57 -1.34
N GLU A 152 -10.98 5.42 -1.22
CA GLU A 152 -10.93 6.82 -1.67
C GLU A 152 -9.81 7.59 -0.96
N ARG A 153 -9.73 7.48 0.36
CA ARG A 153 -8.63 8.08 1.13
C ARG A 153 -7.26 7.56 0.70
N ALA A 154 -7.17 6.29 0.34
CA ALA A 154 -5.93 5.66 -0.13
C ALA A 154 -5.56 6.04 -1.58
N GLY A 155 -6.46 6.74 -2.29
CA GLY A 155 -6.25 7.13 -3.69
C GLY A 155 -6.26 5.94 -4.65
N VAL A 156 -7.03 4.90 -4.35
CA VAL A 156 -7.18 3.70 -5.20
C VAL A 156 -8.61 3.57 -5.73
N ARG A 157 -8.78 2.79 -6.80
CA ARG A 157 -10.09 2.56 -7.41
C ARG A 157 -11.08 2.02 -6.38
N GLN A 158 -12.34 2.47 -6.48
CA GLN A 158 -13.43 2.04 -5.62
C GLN A 158 -14.05 0.71 -6.12
N TYR A 159 -14.70 -0.02 -5.25
CA TYR A 159 -15.47 -1.21 -5.62
C TYR A 159 -16.90 -0.85 -6.02
N THR A 160 -17.47 -1.59 -6.97
CA THR A 160 -18.89 -1.49 -7.37
C THR A 160 -19.46 -2.88 -7.69
N LEU A 161 -20.76 -3.07 -7.44
CA LEU A 161 -21.50 -4.26 -7.89
C LEU A 161 -22.00 -4.14 -9.33
N ASP A 162 -21.95 -2.94 -9.90
CA ASP A 162 -22.35 -2.72 -11.29
C ASP A 162 -21.24 -3.11 -12.24
N ALA A 163 -21.59 -3.65 -13.39
CA ALA A 163 -20.64 -3.91 -14.46
C ALA A 163 -19.93 -2.60 -14.87
N VAL A 164 -18.61 -2.65 -14.93
CA VAL A 164 -17.79 -1.50 -15.33
C VAL A 164 -17.10 -1.78 -16.66
N ALA A 165 -16.88 -0.73 -17.44
CA ALA A 165 -16.08 -0.85 -18.64
C ALA A 165 -14.62 -1.17 -18.28
N ALA A 166 -13.93 -1.94 -19.12
CA ALA A 166 -12.55 -2.35 -18.87
C ALA A 166 -11.58 -1.16 -18.73
N ASP A 167 -11.92 -0.02 -19.30
CA ASP A 167 -11.15 1.22 -19.24
C ASP A 167 -11.58 2.17 -18.11
N ASP A 168 -12.58 1.82 -17.31
CA ASP A 168 -13.02 2.66 -16.18
C ASP A 168 -11.93 2.74 -15.11
N ALA A 169 -11.30 3.91 -15.03
CA ALA A 169 -10.21 4.16 -14.09
C ALA A 169 -10.67 4.35 -12.64
N LYS A 170 -11.98 4.46 -12.38
CA LYS A 170 -12.52 4.78 -11.06
C LYS A 170 -12.95 3.55 -10.27
N TYR A 171 -13.45 2.53 -10.94
CA TYR A 171 -14.07 1.39 -10.29
C TYR A 171 -13.39 0.05 -10.60
N ILE A 172 -13.58 -0.89 -9.70
CA ILE A 172 -13.31 -2.32 -9.84
C ILE A 172 -14.62 -3.04 -9.61
N HIS A 173 -15.04 -3.88 -10.54
CA HIS A 173 -16.23 -4.70 -10.40
C HIS A 173 -16.02 -5.77 -9.33
N VAL A 174 -17.03 -5.97 -8.48
CA VAL A 174 -17.14 -7.07 -7.52
C VAL A 174 -18.45 -7.77 -7.81
N ASP A 175 -18.42 -9.08 -7.96
CA ASP A 175 -19.63 -9.86 -8.22
C ASP A 175 -20.70 -9.65 -7.14
N ASP A 176 -21.96 -9.51 -7.57
CA ASP A 176 -23.09 -9.28 -6.68
C ASP A 176 -23.48 -10.56 -5.91
N ASN A 177 -22.57 -11.04 -5.08
CA ASN A 177 -22.80 -12.13 -4.14
C ASN A 177 -22.03 -11.90 -2.83
N GLN A 178 -22.52 -12.50 -1.75
CA GLN A 178 -21.98 -12.30 -0.40
C GLN A 178 -20.50 -12.71 -0.28
N LEU A 179 -20.10 -13.77 -0.97
CA LEU A 179 -18.72 -14.28 -0.91
C LEU A 179 -17.74 -13.31 -1.55
N ALA A 180 -18.04 -12.80 -2.74
CA ALA A 180 -17.18 -11.85 -3.45
C ALA A 180 -16.99 -10.54 -2.65
N VAL A 181 -18.07 -10.01 -2.07
CA VAL A 181 -18.00 -8.83 -1.21
C VAL A 181 -17.21 -9.12 0.07
N ARG A 182 -17.39 -10.30 0.70
CA ARG A 182 -16.58 -10.74 1.85
C ARG A 182 -15.08 -10.71 1.54
N GLU A 183 -14.69 -11.27 0.39
CA GLU A 183 -13.28 -11.29 -0.02
C GLU A 183 -12.75 -9.87 -0.30
N ALA A 184 -13.55 -9.00 -0.91
CA ALA A 184 -13.19 -7.60 -1.14
C ALA A 184 -12.96 -6.84 0.20
N VAL A 185 -13.85 -7.02 1.18
CA VAL A 185 -13.72 -6.44 2.54
C VAL A 185 -12.45 -6.95 3.23
N ARG A 186 -12.22 -8.26 3.20
CA ARG A 186 -11.06 -8.90 3.85
C ARG A 186 -9.74 -8.50 3.19
N MET A 187 -9.71 -8.39 1.88
CA MET A 187 -8.53 -7.91 1.16
C MET A 187 -8.22 -6.47 1.55
N GLU A 188 -9.21 -5.58 1.55
CA GLU A 188 -9.02 -4.20 1.96
C GLU A 188 -8.57 -4.09 3.42
N ARG A 189 -9.14 -4.89 4.31
CA ARG A 189 -8.73 -4.98 5.71
C ARG A 189 -7.26 -5.40 5.85
N ARG A 190 -6.84 -6.41 5.12
CA ARG A 190 -5.44 -6.88 5.11
C ARG A 190 -4.49 -5.76 4.69
N VAL A 191 -4.80 -5.06 3.60
CA VAL A 191 -3.94 -4.00 3.07
C VAL A 191 -3.92 -2.78 3.99
N GLU A 192 -5.08 -2.33 4.46
CA GLU A 192 -5.20 -1.11 5.27
C GLU A 192 -4.62 -1.27 6.68
N LEU A 193 -4.84 -2.42 7.30
CA LEU A 193 -4.47 -2.65 8.70
C LEU A 193 -3.15 -3.42 8.88
N CYS A 194 -2.48 -3.81 7.79
CA CYS A 194 -1.18 -4.48 7.90
C CYS A 194 -0.14 -3.61 8.62
N CYS A 195 0.72 -4.25 9.45
CA CYS A 195 1.83 -3.65 10.23
C CYS A 195 1.34 -2.65 11.29
#